data_56c420da2393a9a7fced236719938f61
#
_entry.id   56c420da2393a9a7fced236719938f61
#
_cell.length_a   1.000
_cell.length_b   1.000
_cell.length_c   1.000
_cell.angle_alpha   90.00
_cell.angle_beta   90.00
_cell.angle_gamma   90.00
#
_symmetry.space_group_name_H-M   'P 1'
#
loop_
_entity.id
_entity.type
_entity.pdbx_description
1 polymer ?
#
loop_
_entity_poly.entity_id
_entity_poly.type
_entity_poly.pdbx_seq_one_letter_code
_entity_poly.pdbx_strand_id
1 'polypeptide(L)'
;MRFPLLLTLQALWASVCQTMQHYPAAWGHYDVCKSQVYTDEGLTWDYMACQPEAMDMTKYLKVTVDPPNITCGDPPETYCALENPYMCNNECDAQNEDLAHPPELMFDFEGRNPTTFWQSSSWKKYPKALLVNITLSWKKTIELTDDIVVTFESGRPEQMVLEKSLDYGKTWQPYQFYATDCLDAFTMEHKTVQDLTQHTLLDIICTEEYSRGYVWKNAKTVRFEIKDRFALFAGPHLHNMASLYGQLDTTKNLRDFFTITDLRVRLLRPATGATMVDENNLSRYFYAISDIKVQGRCKCNLHANSCVFDKEKLNCECEHNTTGPDCGRCKRNYQGRTWSAGSYLPIPKGTANTCIPSNIGPVIRPNVSSLGVANRNQARVCDNELLRCQNGGVCLNNLRCQCTPAYTGLLCEKPRCESELGSCGGPNSGQAALSPISLPTLLLLLLGWMLLRGFSYWPWPTLL
;
A
#
# COMPACT_ATOMS: atom_id res chain seq x y z
N MET A 1 15.09 47.83 -27.91
CA MET A 1 14.73 46.60 -28.65
C MET A 1 15.14 45.28 -27.94
N ARG A 2 15.09 45.19 -26.59
CA ARG A 2 15.47 43.97 -25.84
C ARG A 2 14.30 43.33 -25.06
N PHE A 3 13.17 43.99 -24.95
CA PHE A 3 11.98 43.52 -24.23
C PHE A 3 11.16 42.44 -24.97
N PRO A 4 10.98 42.46 -26.30
CA PRO A 4 10.16 41.44 -26.97
C PRO A 4 10.85 40.05 -27.02
N LEU A 5 12.18 40.00 -26.98
CA LEU A 5 12.94 38.73 -27.04
C LEU A 5 12.83 37.94 -25.73
N LEU A 6 12.77 38.65 -24.59
CA LEU A 6 12.58 38.00 -23.27
C LEU A 6 11.16 37.43 -23.09
N LEU A 7 10.14 38.13 -23.59
CA LEU A 7 8.76 37.65 -23.56
C LEU A 7 8.53 36.43 -24.47
N THR A 8 9.19 36.39 -25.63
CA THR A 8 9.11 35.22 -26.53
C THR A 8 9.87 34.02 -25.98
N LEU A 9 11.00 34.23 -25.28
CA LEU A 9 11.70 33.13 -24.58
C LEU A 9 10.90 32.59 -23.38
N GLN A 10 10.22 33.47 -22.63
CA GLN A 10 9.34 33.02 -21.55
C GLN A 10 8.10 32.28 -22.06
N ALA A 11 7.52 32.71 -23.19
CA ALA A 11 6.41 32.04 -23.84
C ALA A 11 6.81 30.65 -24.39
N LEU A 12 8.01 30.51 -24.95
CA LEU A 12 8.59 29.25 -25.40
C LEU A 12 8.91 28.32 -24.24
N TRP A 13 9.39 28.84 -23.11
CA TRP A 13 9.60 28.04 -21.89
C TRP A 13 8.29 27.59 -21.28
N ALA A 14 7.27 28.43 -21.24
CA ALA A 14 5.95 28.05 -20.78
C ALA A 14 5.30 26.98 -21.68
N SER A 15 5.50 27.06 -23.01
CA SER A 15 5.02 26.03 -23.94
C SER A 15 5.76 24.70 -23.82
N VAL A 16 7.08 24.72 -23.53
CA VAL A 16 7.86 23.49 -23.29
C VAL A 16 7.52 22.86 -21.93
N CYS A 17 7.18 23.66 -20.90
CA CYS A 17 6.67 23.13 -19.62
C CYS A 17 5.24 22.58 -19.71
N GLN A 18 4.44 22.99 -20.71
CA GLN A 18 3.08 22.43 -20.88
C GLN A 18 3.06 21.10 -21.64
N THR A 19 4.18 20.64 -22.19
CA THR A 19 4.31 19.31 -22.79
C THR A 19 4.85 18.26 -21.82
N MET A 20 5.06 18.56 -20.54
CA MET A 20 5.01 17.51 -19.53
C MET A 20 3.58 17.01 -19.50
N GLN A 21 3.34 15.92 -20.24
CA GLN A 21 2.13 15.15 -20.10
C GLN A 21 1.91 14.95 -18.60
N HIS A 22 0.90 15.62 -18.06
CA HIS A 22 0.23 15.14 -16.88
C HIS A 22 -0.14 13.71 -17.22
N TYR A 23 0.67 12.75 -16.78
CA TYR A 23 0.17 11.40 -16.63
C TYR A 23 -1.01 11.58 -15.68
N PRO A 24 -2.23 11.29 -16.10
CA PRO A 24 -3.35 11.38 -15.20
C PRO A 24 -2.98 10.52 -13.99
N ALA A 25 -3.32 10.97 -12.81
CA ALA A 25 -3.16 10.25 -11.55
C ALA A 25 -4.03 8.97 -11.48
N ALA A 26 -4.29 8.34 -12.59
CA ALA A 26 -5.04 7.12 -12.82
C ALA A 26 -4.13 5.87 -12.83
N TRP A 27 -3.05 5.92 -12.07
CA TRP A 27 -2.29 4.72 -11.78
C TRP A 27 -3.07 3.91 -10.73
N GLY A 28 -3.78 2.91 -11.19
CA GLY A 28 -4.53 2.00 -10.33
C GLY A 28 -6.04 1.96 -10.56
N HIS A 29 -6.62 2.81 -11.37
CA HIS A 29 -8.02 2.71 -11.79
C HIS A 29 -8.13 1.74 -12.96
N TYR A 30 -8.24 0.46 -12.66
CA TYR A 30 -8.75 -0.52 -13.60
C TYR A 30 -10.28 -0.53 -13.51
N ASP A 31 -10.91 0.60 -13.85
CA ASP A 31 -12.36 0.80 -13.76
C ASP A 31 -13.15 -0.16 -14.65
N VAL A 32 -12.46 -0.81 -15.61
CA VAL A 32 -13.06 -1.72 -16.57
C VAL A 32 -12.15 -2.93 -16.72
N CYS A 33 -12.72 -4.13 -16.64
CA CYS A 33 -12.00 -5.38 -16.87
C CYS A 33 -11.84 -5.74 -18.36
N LYS A 34 -12.17 -4.80 -19.25
CA LYS A 34 -12.04 -4.90 -20.72
C LYS A 34 -11.58 -3.56 -21.27
N SER A 35 -10.73 -3.61 -22.29
CA SER A 35 -10.31 -2.46 -23.07
C SER A 35 -10.58 -2.67 -24.56
N GLN A 36 -10.78 -1.57 -25.28
CA GLN A 36 -10.89 -1.63 -26.74
C GLN A 36 -9.50 -1.77 -27.35
N VAL A 37 -9.37 -2.71 -28.28
CA VAL A 37 -8.15 -2.99 -29.05
C VAL A 37 -8.49 -2.98 -30.53
N TYR A 38 -7.66 -2.34 -31.33
CA TYR A 38 -7.75 -2.39 -32.78
C TYR A 38 -7.05 -3.68 -33.26
N THR A 39 -7.81 -4.51 -33.96
CA THR A 39 -7.32 -5.70 -34.65
C THR A 39 -7.49 -5.53 -36.17
N ASP A 40 -6.93 -6.42 -36.97
CA ASP A 40 -7.10 -6.41 -38.43
C ASP A 40 -8.57 -6.54 -38.86
N GLU A 41 -9.43 -7.09 -37.97
CA GLU A 41 -10.88 -7.23 -38.17
C GLU A 41 -11.68 -6.01 -37.68
N GLY A 42 -10.99 -5.00 -37.09
CA GLY A 42 -11.59 -3.79 -36.54
C GLY A 42 -11.46 -3.66 -35.02
N LEU A 43 -12.34 -2.84 -34.42
CA LEU A 43 -12.33 -2.56 -33.00
C LEU A 43 -12.96 -3.73 -32.22
N THR A 44 -12.18 -4.38 -31.37
CA THR A 44 -12.62 -5.49 -30.50
C THR A 44 -12.38 -5.18 -29.03
N TRP A 45 -13.01 -5.96 -28.13
CA TRP A 45 -12.80 -5.86 -26.69
C TRP A 45 -11.85 -6.95 -26.22
N ASP A 46 -10.78 -6.55 -25.51
CA ASP A 46 -9.84 -7.47 -24.89
C ASP A 46 -9.91 -7.37 -23.36
N TYR A 47 -9.60 -8.47 -22.68
CA TYR A 47 -9.60 -8.52 -21.22
C TYR A 47 -8.31 -7.89 -20.66
N MET A 48 -8.46 -7.14 -19.59
CA MET A 48 -7.34 -6.55 -18.84
C MET A 48 -7.47 -6.88 -17.35
N ALA A 49 -6.36 -6.85 -16.62
CA ALA A 49 -6.38 -6.94 -15.17
C ALA A 49 -7.21 -5.81 -14.58
N CYS A 50 -7.98 -6.10 -13.55
CA CYS A 50 -8.84 -5.12 -12.91
C CYS A 50 -8.92 -5.32 -11.40
N GLN A 51 -9.13 -4.24 -10.66
CA GLN A 51 -9.25 -4.27 -9.21
C GLN A 51 -10.27 -3.22 -8.75
N PRO A 52 -10.96 -3.45 -7.62
CA PRO A 52 -11.87 -2.48 -7.06
C PRO A 52 -11.15 -1.19 -6.64
N GLU A 53 -11.88 -0.08 -6.64
CA GLU A 53 -11.39 1.17 -6.08
C GLU A 53 -11.09 1.04 -4.59
N ALA A 54 -10.17 1.86 -4.11
CA ALA A 54 -9.92 2.01 -2.69
C ALA A 54 -11.11 2.72 -2.03
N MET A 55 -11.54 2.21 -0.88
CA MET A 55 -12.66 2.76 -0.13
C MET A 55 -12.37 2.75 1.36
N ASP A 56 -13.18 3.47 2.10
CA ASP A 56 -13.19 3.37 3.55
C ASP A 56 -13.77 2.01 3.97
N MET A 57 -12.89 1.16 4.52
CA MET A 57 -13.23 -0.20 4.93
C MET A 57 -13.97 -0.24 6.26
N THR A 58 -13.99 0.84 7.04
CA THR A 58 -14.63 0.88 8.36
C THR A 58 -16.16 0.76 8.29
N LYS A 59 -16.75 1.09 7.14
CA LYS A 59 -18.19 0.92 6.88
C LYS A 59 -18.69 -0.53 6.86
N TYR A 60 -17.79 -1.49 6.73
CA TYR A 60 -18.12 -2.90 6.46
C TYR A 60 -17.49 -3.85 7.48
N LEU A 61 -17.01 -3.33 8.60
CA LEU A 61 -16.36 -4.14 9.63
C LEU A 61 -17.33 -4.52 10.75
N LYS A 62 -16.95 -5.57 11.48
CA LYS A 62 -17.47 -5.88 12.80
C LYS A 62 -16.37 -5.59 13.82
N VAL A 63 -16.67 -4.71 14.77
CA VAL A 63 -15.76 -4.44 15.90
C VAL A 63 -16.09 -5.38 17.06
N THR A 64 -15.07 -5.85 17.75
CA THR A 64 -15.19 -6.55 19.03
C THR A 64 -14.11 -6.07 19.99
N VAL A 65 -14.49 -5.84 21.23
CA VAL A 65 -13.59 -5.40 22.30
C VAL A 65 -13.49 -6.51 23.34
N ASP A 66 -12.26 -6.85 23.72
CA ASP A 66 -11.97 -7.91 24.69
C ASP A 66 -11.07 -7.35 25.81
N PRO A 67 -11.40 -7.55 27.09
CA PRO A 67 -12.56 -8.27 27.64
C PRO A 67 -13.91 -7.60 27.35
N PRO A 68 -15.02 -8.35 27.24
CA PRO A 68 -16.33 -7.79 26.83
C PRO A 68 -16.85 -6.69 27.77
N ASN A 69 -16.44 -6.69 29.03
CA ASN A 69 -16.84 -5.75 30.07
C ASN A 69 -15.81 -4.63 30.30
N ILE A 70 -14.92 -4.39 29.34
CA ILE A 70 -13.89 -3.35 29.46
C ILE A 70 -14.40 -1.96 29.09
N THR A 71 -15.45 -1.87 28.30
CA THR A 71 -16.12 -0.60 28.02
C THR A 71 -16.70 -0.05 29.33
N CYS A 72 -16.54 1.24 29.57
CA CYS A 72 -17.05 1.88 30.78
C CYS A 72 -18.58 1.90 30.82
N GLY A 73 -19.16 2.17 31.99
CA GLY A 73 -20.58 2.42 32.17
C GLY A 73 -21.40 1.25 32.72
N ASP A 74 -20.83 0.06 32.86
CA ASP A 74 -21.46 -1.07 33.55
C ASP A 74 -20.47 -1.73 34.53
N PRO A 75 -20.55 -1.41 35.82
CA PRO A 75 -21.42 -0.39 36.45
C PRO A 75 -21.03 1.06 36.06
N PRO A 76 -21.94 2.04 36.22
CA PRO A 76 -21.64 3.45 35.99
C PRO A 76 -20.41 3.91 36.77
N GLU A 77 -19.58 4.72 36.14
CA GLU A 77 -18.36 5.22 36.75
C GLU A 77 -18.08 6.68 36.39
N THR A 78 -17.36 7.37 37.28
CA THR A 78 -16.86 8.70 37.03
C THR A 78 -15.43 8.65 36.50
N TYR A 79 -15.09 9.58 35.62
CA TYR A 79 -13.76 9.74 35.06
C TYR A 79 -13.34 11.22 35.00
N CYS A 80 -12.04 11.44 34.89
CA CYS A 80 -11.51 12.78 34.83
C CYS A 80 -11.55 13.34 33.41
N ALA A 81 -11.86 14.63 33.29
CA ALA A 81 -11.91 15.30 32.00
C ALA A 81 -10.54 15.23 31.28
N LEU A 82 -10.59 15.04 29.97
CA LEU A 82 -9.40 14.92 29.14
C LEU A 82 -8.56 16.20 29.10
N GLU A 83 -9.23 17.33 29.15
CA GLU A 83 -8.59 18.66 29.14
C GLU A 83 -8.10 19.11 30.54
N ASN A 84 -8.71 18.61 31.60
CA ASN A 84 -8.35 18.90 32.98
C ASN A 84 -8.40 17.64 33.83
N PRO A 85 -7.26 16.95 34.01
CA PRO A 85 -7.18 15.67 34.69
C PRO A 85 -7.43 15.76 36.22
N TYR A 86 -7.73 16.94 36.76
CA TYR A 86 -8.15 17.14 38.12
C TYR A 86 -9.67 17.32 38.29
N MET A 87 -10.40 17.46 37.18
CA MET A 87 -11.86 17.48 37.17
C MET A 87 -12.40 16.07 36.84
N CYS A 88 -12.79 15.34 37.88
CA CYS A 88 -13.20 13.92 37.75
C CYS A 88 -14.70 13.75 38.05
N ASN A 89 -15.52 14.54 37.38
CA ASN A 89 -16.98 14.57 37.52
C ASN A 89 -17.71 14.24 36.24
N ASN A 90 -17.00 13.82 35.19
CA ASN A 90 -17.64 13.24 34.01
C ASN A 90 -18.12 11.83 34.34
N GLU A 91 -19.28 11.46 33.82
CA GLU A 91 -19.89 10.16 34.05
C GLU A 91 -19.90 9.31 32.78
N CYS A 92 -19.67 8.02 32.94
CA CYS A 92 -19.90 7.01 31.90
C CYS A 92 -20.98 6.06 32.45
N ASP A 93 -22.09 5.94 31.74
CA ASP A 93 -23.21 5.07 32.07
C ASP A 93 -23.75 4.41 30.81
N ALA A 94 -23.62 3.09 30.72
CA ALA A 94 -24.06 2.30 29.56
C ALA A 94 -25.59 2.27 29.39
N GLN A 95 -26.36 2.63 30.42
CA GLN A 95 -27.83 2.67 30.37
C GLN A 95 -28.37 4.04 29.89
N ASN A 96 -27.52 5.06 29.82
CA ASN A 96 -27.88 6.39 29.37
C ASN A 96 -27.17 6.68 28.04
N GLU A 97 -27.93 6.83 26.95
CA GLU A 97 -27.39 7.08 25.60
C GLU A 97 -26.48 8.31 25.52
N ASP A 98 -26.74 9.37 26.32
CA ASP A 98 -25.95 10.59 26.34
C ASP A 98 -24.60 10.43 27.05
N LEU A 99 -24.47 9.40 27.91
CA LEU A 99 -23.29 9.13 28.72
C LEU A 99 -22.59 7.82 28.34
N ALA A 100 -23.14 7.09 27.38
CA ALA A 100 -22.59 5.83 26.91
C ALA A 100 -21.47 6.05 25.90
N HIS A 101 -20.42 5.21 26.01
CA HIS A 101 -19.27 5.25 25.10
C HIS A 101 -19.02 3.87 24.46
N PRO A 102 -19.97 3.34 23.67
CA PRO A 102 -19.86 2.02 23.04
C PRO A 102 -18.83 1.98 21.88
N PRO A 103 -18.35 0.78 21.49
CA PRO A 103 -17.32 0.63 20.46
C PRO A 103 -17.68 1.19 19.07
N GLU A 104 -18.96 1.28 18.76
CA GLU A 104 -19.48 1.81 17.49
C GLU A 104 -19.10 3.29 17.28
N LEU A 105 -18.87 4.04 18.35
CA LEU A 105 -18.46 5.44 18.30
C LEU A 105 -17.04 5.65 17.75
N MET A 106 -16.26 4.58 17.57
CA MET A 106 -14.97 4.65 16.86
C MET A 106 -15.11 4.72 15.33
N PHE A 107 -16.34 4.57 14.80
CA PHE A 107 -16.61 4.44 13.37
C PHE A 107 -17.82 5.25 12.92
N ASP A 108 -18.29 6.16 13.75
CA ASP A 108 -19.39 7.05 13.40
C ASP A 108 -18.92 8.23 12.55
N PHE A 109 -19.77 9.21 12.33
CA PHE A 109 -19.46 10.34 11.46
C PHE A 109 -18.40 11.26 12.08
N GLU A 110 -17.29 11.49 11.37
CA GLU A 110 -16.26 12.46 11.74
C GLU A 110 -16.80 13.89 11.79
N GLY A 111 -16.28 14.68 12.72
CA GLY A 111 -16.59 16.10 12.84
C GLY A 111 -17.84 16.41 13.66
N ARG A 112 -18.34 15.46 14.42
CA ARG A 112 -19.37 15.76 15.44
C ARG A 112 -18.82 16.73 16.49
N ASN A 113 -19.68 17.60 16.97
CA ASN A 113 -19.37 18.48 18.08
C ASN A 113 -20.50 18.40 19.13
N PRO A 114 -20.24 17.85 20.32
CA PRO A 114 -18.96 17.32 20.81
C PRO A 114 -18.50 16.05 20.12
N THR A 115 -17.17 15.79 20.16
CA THR A 115 -16.56 14.57 19.60
C THR A 115 -17.07 13.35 20.34
N THR A 116 -17.54 12.36 19.61
CA THR A 116 -17.92 11.05 20.13
C THR A 116 -16.70 10.13 20.23
N PHE A 117 -16.68 9.21 21.18
CA PHE A 117 -15.58 8.27 21.36
C PHE A 117 -16.00 7.05 22.15
N TRP A 118 -15.35 5.92 21.88
CA TRP A 118 -15.38 4.76 22.75
C TRP A 118 -14.43 4.98 23.92
N GLN A 119 -14.85 4.50 25.11
CA GLN A 119 -14.04 4.59 26.32
C GLN A 119 -13.97 3.26 27.08
N SER A 120 -12.76 2.91 27.51
CA SER A 120 -12.56 1.80 28.44
C SER A 120 -12.92 2.20 29.88
N SER A 121 -13.15 1.21 30.74
CA SER A 121 -13.15 1.46 32.19
C SER A 121 -11.82 2.04 32.63
N SER A 122 -11.85 2.80 33.72
CA SER A 122 -10.65 3.38 34.34
C SER A 122 -9.72 2.33 34.93
N TRP A 123 -8.43 2.65 35.06
CA TRP A 123 -7.39 1.71 35.54
C TRP A 123 -7.45 1.43 37.05
N LYS A 124 -8.64 1.13 37.56
CA LYS A 124 -8.91 0.94 39.00
C LYS A 124 -8.16 -0.25 39.63
N LYS A 125 -7.67 -1.18 38.80
CA LYS A 125 -6.97 -2.40 39.28
C LYS A 125 -5.44 -2.25 39.26
N TYR A 126 -4.92 -1.04 39.21
CA TYR A 126 -3.47 -0.78 39.31
C TYR A 126 -2.90 -1.53 40.53
N PRO A 127 -1.71 -2.16 40.47
CA PRO A 127 -0.75 -2.16 39.35
C PRO A 127 -1.03 -3.23 38.26
N LYS A 128 -2.13 -3.98 38.33
CA LYS A 128 -2.48 -4.92 37.26
C LYS A 128 -2.72 -4.16 35.96
N ALA A 129 -2.04 -4.58 34.87
CA ALA A 129 -2.15 -3.92 33.58
C ALA A 129 -3.60 -3.80 33.08
N LEU A 130 -3.95 -2.66 32.49
CA LEU A 130 -5.21 -2.42 31.80
C LEU A 130 -5.06 -2.89 30.33
N LEU A 131 -5.35 -4.17 30.08
CA LEU A 131 -5.21 -4.78 28.77
C LEU A 131 -6.52 -4.74 28.00
N VAL A 132 -6.47 -4.23 26.78
CA VAL A 132 -7.64 -4.21 25.89
C VAL A 132 -7.22 -4.65 24.49
N ASN A 133 -8.02 -5.51 23.88
CA ASN A 133 -7.89 -5.90 22.49
C ASN A 133 -9.11 -5.40 21.71
N ILE A 134 -8.89 -4.54 20.72
CA ILE A 134 -9.92 -4.07 19.78
C ILE A 134 -9.69 -4.81 18.48
N THR A 135 -10.61 -5.67 18.08
CA THR A 135 -10.52 -6.47 16.86
C THR A 135 -11.49 -5.96 15.81
N LEU A 136 -10.97 -5.66 14.64
CA LEU A 136 -11.70 -5.23 13.44
C LEU A 136 -11.72 -6.39 12.45
N SER A 137 -12.91 -6.91 12.13
CA SER A 137 -13.10 -8.07 11.26
C SER A 137 -13.98 -7.75 10.08
N TRP A 138 -13.53 -8.06 8.86
CA TRP A 138 -14.27 -7.81 7.62
C TRP A 138 -14.91 -9.07 7.05
N LYS A 139 -14.56 -10.25 7.54
CA LYS A 139 -14.92 -11.54 6.93
C LYS A 139 -14.54 -11.62 5.44
N LYS A 140 -13.56 -10.82 5.02
CA LYS A 140 -13.07 -10.63 3.65
C LYS A 140 -11.58 -10.36 3.67
N THR A 141 -10.89 -10.81 2.65
CA THR A 141 -9.50 -10.43 2.43
C THR A 141 -9.45 -9.02 1.82
N ILE A 142 -8.66 -8.15 2.43
CA ILE A 142 -8.53 -6.73 2.08
C ILE A 142 -7.08 -6.43 1.77
N GLU A 143 -6.84 -5.57 0.79
CA GLU A 143 -5.55 -4.98 0.48
C GLU A 143 -5.53 -3.54 0.98
N LEU A 144 -4.59 -3.23 1.87
CA LEU A 144 -4.41 -1.88 2.41
C LEU A 144 -3.82 -0.96 1.32
N THR A 145 -4.36 0.25 1.23
CA THR A 145 -3.97 1.23 0.20
C THR A 145 -3.49 2.55 0.79
N ASP A 146 -3.80 2.79 2.05
CA ASP A 146 -3.45 4.01 2.77
C ASP A 146 -3.08 3.67 4.23
N ASP A 147 -2.59 4.67 4.96
CA ASP A 147 -2.22 4.56 6.37
C ASP A 147 -3.40 4.10 7.22
N ILE A 148 -3.12 3.26 8.22
CA ILE A 148 -4.07 2.99 9.29
C ILE A 148 -3.86 4.08 10.34
N VAL A 149 -4.94 4.76 10.72
CA VAL A 149 -4.89 5.86 11.68
C VAL A 149 -5.84 5.59 12.83
N VAL A 150 -5.34 5.68 14.06
CA VAL A 150 -6.15 5.59 15.29
C VAL A 150 -6.07 6.92 16.00
N THR A 151 -7.21 7.54 16.29
CA THR A 151 -7.31 8.85 16.96
C THR A 151 -7.74 8.66 18.42
N PHE A 152 -6.88 9.05 19.33
CA PHE A 152 -7.12 8.93 20.77
C PHE A 152 -7.61 10.25 21.38
N GLU A 153 -8.61 10.17 22.23
CA GLU A 153 -9.07 11.31 23.05
C GLU A 153 -8.40 11.33 24.44
N SER A 154 -8.07 10.18 25.00
CA SER A 154 -7.43 10.06 26.34
C SER A 154 -5.93 10.31 26.38
N GLY A 155 -5.33 10.70 25.29
CA GLY A 155 -3.89 10.64 25.09
C GLY A 155 -3.46 9.28 24.50
N ARG A 156 -2.36 9.31 23.76
CA ARG A 156 -1.83 8.12 23.09
C ARG A 156 -1.26 7.15 24.12
N PRO A 157 -1.52 5.83 23.95
CA PRO A 157 -1.05 4.83 24.91
C PRO A 157 0.48 4.81 25.00
N GLU A 158 0.99 4.56 26.20
CA GLU A 158 2.43 4.38 26.41
C GLU A 158 2.95 3.10 25.78
N GLN A 159 2.09 2.07 25.70
CA GLN A 159 2.44 0.80 25.05
C GLN A 159 1.24 0.27 24.29
N MET A 160 1.45 -0.03 23.02
CA MET A 160 0.43 -0.57 22.11
C MET A 160 1.07 -1.46 21.05
N VAL A 161 0.33 -2.47 20.57
CA VAL A 161 0.74 -3.31 19.45
C VAL A 161 -0.38 -3.33 18.43
N LEU A 162 -0.05 -3.08 17.16
CA LEU A 162 -0.91 -3.38 16.03
C LEU A 162 -0.60 -4.79 15.54
N GLU A 163 -1.60 -5.62 15.40
CA GLU A 163 -1.50 -6.99 14.90
C GLU A 163 -2.44 -7.19 13.72
N LYS A 164 -2.10 -8.14 12.86
CA LYS A 164 -2.94 -8.53 11.73
C LYS A 164 -3.17 -10.03 11.68
N SER A 165 -4.25 -10.42 11.02
CA SER A 165 -4.55 -11.81 10.65
C SER A 165 -4.70 -11.93 9.13
N LEU A 166 -4.34 -13.09 8.59
CA LEU A 166 -4.56 -13.50 7.19
C LEU A 166 -5.53 -14.68 7.07
N ASP A 167 -6.05 -15.18 8.20
CA ASP A 167 -6.82 -16.40 8.29
C ASP A 167 -8.12 -16.25 9.12
N TYR A 168 -8.69 -15.04 9.05
CA TYR A 168 -9.95 -14.69 9.70
C TYR A 168 -9.88 -14.81 11.23
N GLY A 169 -8.81 -14.27 11.83
CA GLY A 169 -8.61 -14.17 13.26
C GLY A 169 -8.16 -15.45 13.96
N LYS A 170 -7.80 -16.51 13.22
CA LYS A 170 -7.30 -17.76 13.82
C LYS A 170 -5.88 -17.61 14.32
N THR A 171 -5.02 -16.97 13.57
CA THR A 171 -3.65 -16.64 13.96
C THR A 171 -3.38 -15.14 13.81
N TRP A 172 -2.54 -14.63 14.70
CA TRP A 172 -2.20 -13.22 14.76
C TRP A 172 -0.69 -13.04 14.62
N GLN A 173 -0.32 -12.01 13.87
CA GLN A 173 1.07 -11.63 13.67
C GLN A 173 1.23 -10.17 14.09
N PRO A 174 2.29 -9.83 14.86
CA PRO A 174 2.63 -8.44 15.10
C PRO A 174 2.81 -7.70 13.78
N TYR A 175 2.34 -6.47 13.71
CA TYR A 175 2.46 -5.64 12.53
C TYR A 175 3.36 -4.44 12.81
N GLN A 176 3.16 -3.81 13.98
CA GLN A 176 4.05 -2.76 14.51
C GLN A 176 3.87 -2.63 16.03
N PHE A 177 4.96 -2.28 16.72
CA PHE A 177 4.99 -1.97 18.13
C PHE A 177 5.11 -0.45 18.33
N TYR A 178 4.46 0.06 19.36
CA TYR A 178 4.46 1.46 19.74
C TYR A 178 4.74 1.55 21.24
N ALA A 179 5.73 2.35 21.63
CA ALA A 179 6.09 2.54 23.03
C ALA A 179 6.66 3.92 23.30
N THR A 180 6.67 4.35 24.54
CA THR A 180 7.46 5.52 24.99
C THR A 180 8.96 5.22 25.02
N ASP A 181 9.30 3.95 25.30
CA ASP A 181 10.64 3.38 25.26
C ASP A 181 10.51 1.96 24.70
N CYS A 182 11.00 1.77 23.49
CA CYS A 182 10.91 0.48 22.79
C CYS A 182 11.81 -0.58 23.41
N LEU A 183 12.94 -0.19 23.97
CA LEU A 183 13.89 -1.12 24.57
C LEU A 183 13.33 -1.69 25.89
N ASP A 184 12.77 -0.80 26.72
CA ASP A 184 12.15 -1.20 28.00
C ASP A 184 10.87 -2.02 27.79
N ALA A 185 10.00 -1.58 26.88
CA ALA A 185 8.69 -2.22 26.68
C ALA A 185 8.73 -3.55 25.94
N PHE A 186 9.58 -3.68 24.91
CA PHE A 186 9.56 -4.80 23.96
C PHE A 186 10.94 -5.38 23.67
N THR A 187 12.00 -4.89 24.31
CA THR A 187 13.40 -5.30 24.06
C THR A 187 13.78 -5.11 22.58
N MET A 188 13.25 -4.05 21.95
CA MET A 188 13.48 -3.71 20.55
C MET A 188 14.14 -2.33 20.45
N GLU A 189 15.02 -2.17 19.46
CA GLU A 189 15.53 -0.84 19.11
C GLU A 189 14.45 0.03 18.50
N HIS A 190 14.45 1.32 18.83
CA HIS A 190 13.58 2.30 18.18
C HIS A 190 13.93 2.43 16.70
N LYS A 191 12.92 2.29 15.84
CA LYS A 191 13.00 2.53 14.40
C LYS A 191 11.76 3.24 13.89
N THR A 192 11.97 4.06 12.85
CA THR A 192 10.90 4.69 12.09
C THR A 192 10.81 4.07 10.69
N VAL A 193 9.76 4.37 9.94
CA VAL A 193 9.64 3.89 8.55
C VAL A 193 10.72 4.48 7.66
N GLN A 194 11.27 5.66 8.00
CA GLN A 194 12.38 6.30 7.28
C GLN A 194 13.70 5.56 7.42
N ASP A 195 13.87 4.76 8.47
CA ASP A 195 15.05 3.90 8.68
C ASP A 195 14.98 2.61 7.85
N LEU A 196 13.85 2.34 7.20
CA LEU A 196 13.65 1.16 6.38
C LEU A 196 14.18 1.35 4.96
N THR A 197 14.53 0.23 4.36
CA THR A 197 14.94 0.12 2.97
C THR A 197 14.02 -0.83 2.21
N GLN A 198 14.15 -0.95 0.90
CA GLN A 198 13.39 -1.92 0.11
C GLN A 198 13.58 -3.38 0.59
N HIS A 199 14.72 -3.69 1.21
CA HIS A 199 15.03 -5.04 1.73
C HIS A 199 14.45 -5.28 3.12
N THR A 200 14.28 -4.24 3.92
CA THR A 200 13.80 -4.29 5.32
C THR A 200 12.36 -3.81 5.47
N LEU A 201 11.67 -3.56 4.35
CA LEU A 201 10.28 -3.06 4.32
C LEU A 201 9.30 -3.90 5.16
N LEU A 202 9.52 -5.21 5.21
CA LEU A 202 8.67 -6.17 5.92
C LEU A 202 9.06 -6.35 7.39
N ASP A 203 10.11 -5.68 7.86
CA ASP A 203 10.53 -5.76 9.24
C ASP A 203 9.46 -5.20 10.16
N ILE A 204 9.27 -5.89 11.28
CA ILE A 204 8.41 -5.44 12.36
C ILE A 204 9.24 -4.48 13.21
N ILE A 205 8.83 -3.22 13.25
CA ILE A 205 9.53 -2.15 13.96
C ILE A 205 8.81 -1.77 15.25
N CYS A 206 9.55 -1.18 16.18
CA CYS A 206 9.01 -0.45 17.33
C CYS A 206 9.30 1.03 17.17
N THR A 207 8.28 1.87 17.24
CA THR A 207 8.41 3.33 17.15
C THR A 207 7.99 4.02 18.43
N GLU A 208 8.73 5.09 18.78
CA GLU A 208 8.45 5.92 19.95
C GLU A 208 7.76 7.24 19.58
N GLU A 209 7.65 7.55 18.28
CA GLU A 209 7.11 8.83 17.81
C GLU A 209 5.66 9.09 18.23
N TYR A 210 4.86 8.02 18.32
CA TYR A 210 3.43 8.12 18.63
C TYR A 210 3.11 7.96 20.11
N SER A 211 4.07 7.62 20.97
CA SER A 211 3.85 7.38 22.39
C SER A 211 4.58 8.36 23.29
N ARG A 212 5.54 9.13 22.75
CA ARG A 212 6.29 10.14 23.51
C ARG A 212 5.45 11.42 23.73
N GLY A 213 5.43 11.87 24.97
CA GLY A 213 4.99 13.19 25.38
C GLY A 213 3.50 13.34 25.65
N TYR A 214 3.20 14.25 26.57
CA TYR A 214 1.86 14.79 26.80
C TYR A 214 1.50 15.70 25.64
N VAL A 215 0.66 15.25 24.75
CA VAL A 215 0.29 16.07 23.60
C VAL A 215 -1.05 16.75 23.83
N TRP A 216 -0.95 17.95 24.31
CA TRP A 216 -2.04 18.89 24.41
C TRP A 216 -2.47 19.34 23.03
N LYS A 217 -3.42 18.91 22.39
CA LYS A 217 -4.14 19.43 21.21
C LYS A 217 -3.77 18.91 19.81
N ASN A 218 -2.53 18.59 19.43
CA ASN A 218 -2.22 18.44 17.98
C ASN A 218 -1.74 17.07 17.53
N ALA A 219 -1.47 16.12 18.40
CA ALA A 219 -1.04 14.79 18.00
C ALA A 219 -1.80 13.70 18.78
N LYS A 220 -3.09 13.61 18.51
CA LYS A 220 -3.96 12.58 19.08
C LYS A 220 -3.86 11.25 18.30
N THR A 221 -3.19 11.24 17.15
CA THR A 221 -3.19 10.10 16.23
C THR A 221 -1.97 9.21 16.42
N VAL A 222 -2.21 7.91 16.29
CA VAL A 222 -1.20 6.87 16.07
C VAL A 222 -1.36 6.36 14.65
N ARG A 223 -0.26 6.24 13.89
CA ARG A 223 -0.29 5.82 12.49
C ARG A 223 0.49 4.54 12.28
N PHE A 224 0.04 3.76 11.31
CA PHE A 224 0.82 2.74 10.64
C PHE A 224 0.97 3.17 9.19
N GLU A 225 2.19 3.47 8.80
CA GLU A 225 2.53 4.20 7.57
C GLU A 225 2.61 3.26 6.37
N ILE A 226 1.54 3.11 5.64
CA ILE A 226 1.47 2.33 4.38
C ILE A 226 2.08 3.12 3.21
N LYS A 227 1.74 4.42 3.09
CA LYS A 227 2.23 5.26 1.99
C LYS A 227 3.73 5.41 1.99
N ASP A 228 4.34 5.60 3.16
CA ASP A 228 5.79 5.73 3.28
C ASP A 228 6.49 4.41 2.91
N ARG A 229 5.90 3.27 3.26
CA ARG A 229 6.38 1.96 2.82
C ARG A 229 6.26 1.77 1.30
N PHE A 230 5.18 2.23 0.68
CA PHE A 230 5.07 2.26 -0.80
C PHE A 230 6.10 3.18 -1.44
N ALA A 231 6.42 4.30 -0.80
CA ALA A 231 7.38 5.27 -1.29
C ALA A 231 8.81 4.70 -1.43
N LEU A 232 9.16 3.65 -0.71
CA LEU A 232 10.43 2.95 -0.87
C LEU A 232 10.62 2.35 -2.28
N PHE A 233 9.53 2.04 -2.98
CA PHE A 233 9.57 1.56 -4.37
C PHE A 233 9.19 2.64 -5.38
N ALA A 234 8.22 3.46 -5.05
CA ALA A 234 7.60 4.39 -5.98
C ALA A 234 8.09 5.84 -5.84
N GLY A 235 8.98 6.12 -4.88
CA GLY A 235 9.43 7.46 -4.53
C GLY A 235 8.41 8.21 -3.64
N PRO A 236 8.83 9.33 -3.03
CA PRO A 236 8.04 10.02 -2.00
C PRO A 236 6.69 10.57 -2.49
N HIS A 237 6.54 10.78 -3.78
CA HIS A 237 5.29 11.21 -4.40
C HIS A 237 4.57 10.08 -5.15
N LEU A 238 4.98 8.83 -4.96
CA LEU A 238 4.41 7.63 -5.60
C LEU A 238 4.36 7.73 -7.15
N HIS A 239 5.35 8.37 -7.76
CA HIS A 239 5.40 8.56 -9.22
C HIS A 239 5.80 7.29 -9.97
N ASN A 240 6.62 6.43 -9.37
CA ASN A 240 7.09 5.19 -9.99
C ASN A 240 6.36 3.96 -9.45
N MET A 241 5.04 3.94 -9.54
CA MET A 241 4.21 2.79 -9.12
C MET A 241 4.54 1.51 -9.90
N ALA A 242 5.14 1.61 -11.08
CA ALA A 242 5.56 0.45 -11.86
C ALA A 242 6.53 -0.46 -11.10
N SER A 243 7.46 0.13 -10.33
CA SER A 243 8.40 -0.61 -9.50
C SER A 243 7.67 -1.38 -8.39
N LEU A 244 6.72 -0.74 -7.70
CA LEU A 244 5.91 -1.38 -6.66
C LEU A 244 5.07 -2.53 -7.22
N TYR A 245 4.37 -2.30 -8.35
CA TYR A 245 3.52 -3.31 -8.97
C TYR A 245 4.33 -4.52 -9.46
N GLY A 246 5.52 -4.30 -10.02
CA GLY A 246 6.42 -5.38 -10.40
C GLY A 246 6.84 -6.23 -9.20
N GLN A 247 7.13 -5.61 -8.07
CA GLN A 247 7.46 -6.32 -6.83
C GLN A 247 6.24 -7.05 -6.24
N LEU A 248 5.06 -6.44 -6.26
CA LEU A 248 3.83 -7.08 -5.81
C LEU A 248 3.49 -8.33 -6.64
N ASP A 249 3.74 -8.32 -7.95
CA ASP A 249 3.52 -9.49 -8.81
C ASP A 249 4.47 -10.65 -8.48
N THR A 250 5.72 -10.34 -8.18
CA THR A 250 6.78 -11.36 -8.03
C THR A 250 6.97 -11.84 -6.59
N THR A 251 6.65 -11.01 -5.59
CA THR A 251 6.97 -11.26 -4.19
C THR A 251 5.72 -11.52 -3.36
N LYS A 252 5.46 -12.80 -3.03
CA LYS A 252 4.30 -13.18 -2.20
C LYS A 252 4.31 -12.50 -0.84
N ASN A 253 5.45 -12.48 -0.15
CA ASN A 253 5.55 -11.90 1.18
C ASN A 253 5.20 -10.41 1.20
N LEU A 254 5.53 -9.67 0.13
CA LEU A 254 5.17 -8.27 -0.02
C LEU A 254 3.66 -8.10 -0.18
N ARG A 255 3.01 -8.93 -1.02
CA ARG A 255 1.54 -8.93 -1.13
C ARG A 255 0.88 -9.26 0.20
N ASP A 256 1.35 -10.30 0.87
CA ASP A 256 0.80 -10.74 2.14
C ASP A 256 1.01 -9.69 3.24
N PHE A 257 2.08 -8.88 3.15
CA PHE A 257 2.31 -7.79 4.10
C PHE A 257 1.19 -6.74 4.07
N PHE A 258 0.76 -6.30 2.90
CA PHE A 258 -0.33 -5.33 2.74
C PHE A 258 -1.73 -5.96 2.69
N THR A 259 -1.83 -7.27 2.88
CA THR A 259 -3.09 -8.01 2.89
C THR A 259 -3.48 -8.31 4.34
N ILE A 260 -4.77 -8.16 4.64
CA ILE A 260 -5.36 -8.46 5.95
C ILE A 260 -6.73 -9.15 5.78
N THR A 261 -7.14 -9.91 6.76
CA THR A 261 -8.54 -10.32 6.98
C THR A 261 -9.11 -9.66 8.20
N ASP A 262 -8.27 -9.42 9.20
CA ASP A 262 -8.60 -8.77 10.47
C ASP A 262 -7.41 -7.95 10.96
N LEU A 263 -7.71 -6.88 11.69
CA LEU A 263 -6.74 -6.09 12.46
C LEU A 263 -7.08 -6.17 13.95
N ARG A 264 -6.05 -6.10 14.78
CA ARG A 264 -6.20 -6.02 16.22
C ARG A 264 -5.29 -4.94 16.81
N VAL A 265 -5.91 -3.99 17.49
CA VAL A 265 -5.21 -2.99 18.29
C VAL A 265 -5.14 -3.53 19.72
N ARG A 266 -3.94 -3.84 20.20
CA ARG A 266 -3.71 -4.27 21.58
C ARG A 266 -3.19 -3.09 22.40
N LEU A 267 -3.99 -2.63 23.32
CA LEU A 267 -3.66 -1.55 24.25
C LEU A 267 -3.11 -2.20 25.52
N LEU A 268 -1.87 -1.88 25.87
CA LEU A 268 -1.14 -2.54 26.95
C LEU A 268 -0.95 -1.63 28.16
N ARG A 269 -0.74 -0.32 27.93
CA ARG A 269 -0.57 0.68 28.98
C ARG A 269 -1.17 2.02 28.56
N PRO A 270 -2.10 2.59 29.33
CA PRO A 270 -2.69 3.88 29.03
C PRO A 270 -1.67 5.02 29.19
N ALA A 271 -2.00 6.19 28.65
CA ALA A 271 -1.18 7.38 28.82
C ALA A 271 -1.12 7.80 30.30
N THR A 272 0.07 7.92 30.85
CA THR A 272 0.30 8.44 32.24
C THR A 272 0.93 9.83 32.22
N GLY A 273 1.28 10.31 31.01
CA GLY A 273 1.95 11.60 30.84
C GLY A 273 3.43 11.57 31.20
N ALA A 274 4.07 10.40 31.03
CA ALA A 274 5.47 10.16 31.44
C ALA A 274 5.75 10.49 32.93
N THR A 275 4.72 10.37 33.78
CA THR A 275 4.81 10.54 35.21
C THR A 275 4.50 9.25 35.95
N MET A 276 4.82 9.17 37.22
CA MET A 276 4.37 8.05 38.03
C MET A 276 2.84 8.04 38.10
N VAL A 277 2.26 6.86 38.13
CA VAL A 277 0.81 6.69 38.27
C VAL A 277 0.36 7.25 39.62
N ASP A 278 -0.62 8.14 39.58
CA ASP A 278 -1.27 8.66 40.78
C ASP A 278 -2.30 7.65 41.31
N GLU A 279 -1.88 6.84 42.27
CA GLU A 279 -2.72 5.79 42.86
C GLU A 279 -3.98 6.32 43.58
N ASN A 280 -3.96 7.61 43.99
CA ASN A 280 -5.11 8.24 44.62
C ASN A 280 -6.16 8.71 43.59
N ASN A 281 -5.80 8.78 42.32
CA ASN A 281 -6.72 9.25 41.27
C ASN A 281 -6.63 8.40 39.98
N LEU A 282 -6.98 7.11 40.09
CA LEU A 282 -6.94 6.16 38.99
C LEU A 282 -7.99 6.42 37.90
N SER A 283 -9.01 7.24 38.18
CA SER A 283 -10.01 7.70 37.22
C SER A 283 -9.45 8.58 36.08
N ARG A 284 -8.17 8.97 36.17
CA ARG A 284 -7.44 9.68 35.10
C ARG A 284 -6.95 8.80 33.98
N TYR A 285 -6.81 7.48 34.22
CA TYR A 285 -6.12 6.58 33.33
C TYR A 285 -7.12 5.60 32.71
N PHE A 286 -7.41 5.81 31.43
CA PHE A 286 -8.29 5.01 30.60
C PHE A 286 -7.90 5.15 29.13
N TYR A 287 -8.47 4.32 28.26
CA TYR A 287 -8.36 4.50 26.82
C TYR A 287 -9.64 5.13 26.30
N ALA A 288 -9.52 6.13 25.43
CA ALA A 288 -10.63 6.69 24.67
C ALA A 288 -10.19 6.91 23.23
N ILE A 289 -10.98 6.37 22.28
CA ILE A 289 -10.71 6.40 20.85
C ILE A 289 -11.92 7.00 20.15
N SER A 290 -11.71 8.11 19.42
CA SER A 290 -12.76 8.77 18.66
C SER A 290 -12.88 8.25 17.24
N ASP A 291 -11.78 7.75 16.65
CA ASP A 291 -11.81 7.33 15.24
C ASP A 291 -10.72 6.32 14.92
N ILE A 292 -11.07 5.35 14.05
CA ILE A 292 -10.12 4.42 13.45
C ILE A 292 -10.36 4.41 11.94
N LYS A 293 -9.36 4.84 11.17
CA LYS A 293 -9.41 4.87 9.70
C LYS A 293 -8.65 3.70 9.11
N VAL A 294 -9.29 2.98 8.21
CA VAL A 294 -8.68 1.91 7.42
C VAL A 294 -9.11 2.07 5.97
N GLN A 295 -8.20 2.52 5.13
CA GLN A 295 -8.41 2.63 3.70
C GLN A 295 -7.85 1.40 3.00
N GLY A 296 -8.65 0.81 2.13
CA GLY A 296 -8.27 -0.40 1.43
C GLY A 296 -9.21 -0.75 0.29
N ARG A 297 -8.98 -1.91 -0.28
CA ARG A 297 -9.85 -2.48 -1.31
C ARG A 297 -10.06 -3.96 -1.05
N CYS A 298 -11.14 -4.52 -1.57
CA CYS A 298 -11.31 -5.97 -1.58
C CYS A 298 -10.20 -6.63 -2.40
N LYS A 299 -9.58 -7.68 -1.88
CA LYS A 299 -8.70 -8.51 -2.67
C LYS A 299 -9.53 -9.38 -3.60
N CYS A 300 -9.50 -9.05 -4.89
CA CYS A 300 -10.21 -9.76 -5.94
C CYS A 300 -9.28 -10.45 -6.94
N ASN A 301 -7.99 -10.58 -6.61
CA ASN A 301 -6.96 -11.22 -7.41
C ASN A 301 -6.84 -10.67 -8.85
N LEU A 302 -7.13 -9.37 -9.04
CA LEU A 302 -7.16 -8.68 -10.34
C LEU A 302 -8.22 -9.22 -11.32
N HIS A 303 -9.31 -9.79 -10.78
CA HIS A 303 -10.41 -10.35 -11.56
C HIS A 303 -11.75 -9.66 -11.33
N ALA A 304 -11.79 -8.50 -10.67
CA ALA A 304 -13.01 -7.73 -10.49
C ALA A 304 -12.67 -6.24 -10.35
N ASN A 305 -13.52 -5.36 -10.88
CA ASN A 305 -13.44 -3.92 -10.71
C ASN A 305 -14.37 -3.39 -9.63
N SER A 306 -15.21 -4.25 -9.06
CA SER A 306 -16.15 -3.87 -8.01
C SER A 306 -16.23 -4.92 -6.91
N CYS A 307 -16.58 -4.43 -5.72
CA CYS A 307 -16.81 -5.25 -4.54
C CYS A 307 -18.10 -4.74 -3.88
N VAL A 308 -19.07 -5.62 -3.72
CA VAL A 308 -20.39 -5.29 -3.19
C VAL A 308 -20.60 -5.90 -1.83
N PHE A 309 -21.33 -5.18 -0.97
CA PHE A 309 -21.72 -5.67 0.33
C PHE A 309 -23.11 -6.32 0.22
N ASP A 310 -23.14 -7.63 0.33
CA ASP A 310 -24.36 -8.44 0.29
C ASP A 310 -24.39 -9.41 1.46
N LYS A 311 -25.55 -9.52 2.13
CA LYS A 311 -25.77 -10.43 3.27
C LYS A 311 -24.66 -10.38 4.32
N GLU A 312 -24.32 -9.18 4.76
CA GLU A 312 -23.28 -8.90 5.76
C GLU A 312 -21.87 -9.34 5.35
N LYS A 313 -21.60 -9.48 4.07
CA LYS A 313 -20.28 -9.85 3.55
C LYS A 313 -19.94 -9.03 2.32
N LEU A 314 -18.66 -8.73 2.21
CA LEU A 314 -18.08 -8.16 1.00
C LEU A 314 -17.78 -9.27 0.00
N ASN A 315 -18.25 -9.14 -1.24
CA ASN A 315 -18.02 -10.09 -2.32
C ASN A 315 -17.51 -9.36 -3.57
N CYS A 316 -16.50 -9.91 -4.21
CA CYS A 316 -16.04 -9.42 -5.51
C CYS A 316 -17.06 -9.77 -6.61
N GLU A 317 -17.38 -8.83 -7.49
CA GLU A 317 -18.13 -9.09 -8.72
C GLU A 317 -17.20 -9.67 -9.77
N CYS A 318 -17.02 -11.00 -9.73
CA CYS A 318 -15.97 -11.68 -10.50
C CYS A 318 -16.18 -11.64 -12.00
N GLU A 319 -15.19 -11.12 -12.70
CA GLU A 319 -15.01 -11.13 -14.13
C GLU A 319 -14.07 -12.27 -14.59
N HIS A 320 -13.60 -12.27 -15.84
CA HIS A 320 -12.61 -13.20 -16.37
C HIS A 320 -12.98 -14.69 -16.23
N ASN A 321 -14.30 -15.00 -16.19
CA ASN A 321 -14.84 -16.34 -15.96
C ASN A 321 -14.40 -16.97 -14.62
N THR A 322 -14.11 -16.13 -13.63
CA THR A 322 -13.76 -16.54 -12.27
C THR A 322 -14.96 -16.51 -11.33
N THR A 323 -14.83 -17.12 -10.15
CA THR A 323 -15.85 -17.19 -9.12
C THR A 323 -15.25 -17.36 -7.73
N GLY A 324 -16.08 -17.20 -6.71
CA GLY A 324 -15.71 -17.26 -5.31
C GLY A 324 -15.64 -15.86 -4.68
N PRO A 325 -15.54 -15.74 -3.34
CA PRO A 325 -15.54 -14.45 -2.65
C PRO A 325 -14.43 -13.50 -3.14
N ASP A 326 -13.27 -14.05 -3.47
CA ASP A 326 -12.07 -13.33 -3.92
C ASP A 326 -11.74 -13.63 -5.39
N CYS A 327 -12.68 -14.14 -6.19
CA CYS A 327 -12.47 -14.61 -7.56
C CYS A 327 -11.33 -15.65 -7.66
N GLY A 328 -11.13 -16.46 -6.61
CA GLY A 328 -9.99 -17.35 -6.43
C GLY A 328 -10.09 -18.69 -7.18
N ARG A 329 -11.04 -18.86 -8.08
CA ARG A 329 -11.21 -20.10 -8.89
C ARG A 329 -11.94 -19.82 -10.18
N CYS A 330 -11.73 -20.67 -11.20
CA CYS A 330 -12.48 -20.61 -12.44
C CYS A 330 -13.92 -21.11 -12.26
N LYS A 331 -14.88 -20.55 -13.03
CA LYS A 331 -16.24 -21.08 -13.15
C LYS A 331 -16.21 -22.51 -13.68
N ARG A 332 -17.23 -23.32 -13.34
CA ARG A 332 -17.28 -24.77 -13.62
C ARG A 332 -16.99 -25.13 -15.08
N ASN A 333 -17.47 -24.34 -16.03
CA ASN A 333 -17.32 -24.62 -17.48
C ASN A 333 -16.07 -23.96 -18.09
N TYR A 334 -15.21 -23.32 -17.27
CA TYR A 334 -14.05 -22.53 -17.71
C TYR A 334 -12.74 -23.04 -17.09
N GLN A 335 -12.62 -24.34 -16.93
CA GLN A 335 -11.46 -24.99 -16.31
C GLN A 335 -10.44 -25.52 -17.33
N GLY A 336 -10.49 -25.04 -18.57
CA GLY A 336 -9.53 -25.45 -19.63
C GLY A 336 -8.08 -25.04 -19.34
N ARG A 337 -7.86 -24.15 -18.34
CA ARG A 337 -6.56 -23.76 -17.79
C ARG A 337 -6.66 -23.71 -16.27
N THR A 338 -5.55 -24.03 -15.58
CA THR A 338 -5.44 -23.83 -14.12
C THR A 338 -5.65 -22.35 -13.79
N TRP A 339 -6.42 -22.06 -12.77
CA TRP A 339 -6.63 -20.71 -12.28
C TRP A 339 -5.29 -20.05 -11.88
N SER A 340 -5.14 -18.79 -12.19
CA SER A 340 -4.06 -17.91 -11.71
C SER A 340 -4.60 -16.51 -11.47
N ALA A 341 -4.05 -15.81 -10.52
CA ALA A 341 -4.38 -14.39 -10.32
C ALA A 341 -4.01 -13.58 -11.58
N GLY A 342 -4.65 -12.44 -11.78
CA GLY A 342 -4.18 -11.45 -12.74
C GLY A 342 -2.79 -10.94 -12.36
N SER A 343 -2.16 -10.21 -13.26
CA SER A 343 -0.86 -9.57 -13.07
C SER A 343 -0.99 -8.07 -13.34
N TYR A 344 -0.27 -7.26 -12.59
CA TYR A 344 -0.17 -5.82 -12.89
C TYR A 344 0.65 -5.54 -14.16
N LEU A 345 1.43 -6.51 -14.61
CA LEU A 345 2.31 -6.36 -15.76
C LEU A 345 1.70 -6.98 -17.03
N PRO A 346 1.93 -6.41 -18.23
CA PRO A 346 2.59 -5.12 -18.48
C PRO A 346 1.68 -3.92 -18.15
N ILE A 347 2.29 -2.88 -17.64
CA ILE A 347 1.56 -1.64 -17.34
C ILE A 347 1.26 -0.90 -18.67
N PRO A 348 0.08 -0.26 -18.82
CA PRO A 348 -0.98 -0.03 -17.84
C PRO A 348 -2.08 -1.10 -17.76
N LYS A 349 -2.18 -2.00 -18.74
CA LYS A 349 -3.29 -2.96 -18.86
C LYS A 349 -3.18 -4.15 -17.92
N GLY A 350 -1.98 -4.57 -17.56
CA GLY A 350 -1.76 -5.83 -16.88
C GLY A 350 -2.13 -7.06 -17.73
N THR A 351 -2.16 -8.22 -17.09
CA THR A 351 -2.56 -9.49 -17.69
C THR A 351 -3.76 -10.07 -16.95
N ALA A 352 -4.88 -10.23 -17.64
CA ALA A 352 -6.13 -10.68 -17.02
C ALA A 352 -6.11 -12.13 -16.53
N ASN A 353 -5.31 -13.00 -17.13
CA ASN A 353 -5.29 -14.43 -16.84
C ASN A 353 -6.68 -15.09 -16.86
N THR A 354 -7.50 -14.73 -17.85
CA THR A 354 -8.89 -15.18 -17.97
C THR A 354 -9.01 -16.69 -17.99
N CYS A 355 -9.97 -17.24 -17.28
CA CYS A 355 -10.31 -18.67 -17.34
C CYS A 355 -10.93 -19.01 -18.69
N ILE A 356 -10.50 -20.11 -19.31
CA ILE A 356 -10.91 -20.54 -20.65
C ILE A 356 -11.90 -21.71 -20.57
N PRO A 357 -12.83 -21.84 -21.56
CA PRO A 357 -13.82 -22.91 -21.57
C PRO A 357 -13.18 -24.31 -21.57
N SER A 358 -13.81 -25.24 -20.84
CA SER A 358 -13.34 -26.64 -20.72
C SER A 358 -13.45 -27.41 -22.01
N ASN A 359 -14.31 -26.97 -22.96
CA ASN A 359 -14.63 -27.66 -24.21
C ASN A 359 -13.66 -27.33 -25.35
N ILE A 360 -12.67 -26.51 -25.13
CA ILE A 360 -11.53 -26.41 -26.06
C ILE A 360 -10.71 -27.67 -25.80
N GLY A 361 -11.13 -28.77 -26.46
CA GLY A 361 -10.47 -30.08 -26.40
C GLY A 361 -8.99 -29.94 -26.72
N PRO A 362 -8.16 -30.87 -26.25
CA PRO A 362 -6.75 -30.84 -26.61
C PRO A 362 -6.65 -30.86 -28.14
N VAL A 363 -6.04 -29.82 -28.71
CA VAL A 363 -5.67 -29.82 -30.13
C VAL A 363 -4.93 -31.13 -30.38
N ILE A 364 -5.53 -31.99 -31.22
CA ILE A 364 -5.01 -33.29 -31.57
C ILE A 364 -3.58 -33.09 -32.07
N ARG A 365 -2.61 -33.55 -31.29
CA ARG A 365 -1.22 -33.61 -31.70
C ARG A 365 -1.08 -34.75 -32.70
N PRO A 366 -0.50 -34.55 -33.87
CA PRO A 366 -0.03 -35.68 -34.66
C PRO A 366 1.06 -36.41 -33.85
N ASN A 367 0.95 -37.74 -33.81
CA ASN A 367 1.86 -38.64 -33.11
C ASN A 367 3.33 -38.30 -33.32
N VAL A 368 4.02 -37.95 -32.28
CA VAL A 368 5.46 -38.19 -32.14
C VAL A 368 5.67 -38.85 -30.77
N SER A 369 6.06 -40.12 -30.87
CA SER A 369 6.39 -41.00 -29.78
C SER A 369 7.59 -40.50 -28.96
N SER A 370 7.51 -40.76 -27.67
CA SER A 370 8.55 -41.00 -26.67
C SER A 370 9.07 -39.85 -25.80
N LEU A 371 8.82 -40.07 -24.50
CA LEU A 371 9.65 -39.80 -23.32
C LEU A 371 9.95 -38.35 -22.96
N GLY A 372 9.25 -37.91 -21.93
CA GLY A 372 9.59 -36.73 -21.16
C GLY A 372 8.48 -36.34 -20.20
N VAL A 373 8.68 -36.60 -18.93
CA VAL A 373 7.79 -36.16 -17.82
C VAL A 373 7.55 -34.65 -17.90
N ALA A 374 6.36 -34.25 -18.30
CA ALA A 374 5.98 -32.85 -18.40
C ALA A 374 5.80 -32.25 -17.01
N ASN A 375 6.71 -31.41 -16.62
CA ASN A 375 6.61 -30.56 -15.43
C ASN A 375 5.43 -29.58 -15.59
N ARG A 376 4.41 -29.70 -14.75
CA ARG A 376 3.08 -29.05 -14.89
C ARG A 376 3.03 -27.54 -14.54
N ASN A 377 4.16 -26.87 -14.42
CA ASN A 377 4.25 -25.48 -13.99
C ASN A 377 4.89 -24.52 -15.00
N GLN A 378 4.66 -24.68 -16.32
CA GLN A 378 5.17 -23.70 -17.28
C GLN A 378 4.11 -22.62 -17.57
N ALA A 379 4.36 -21.41 -17.07
CA ALA A 379 3.66 -20.21 -17.49
C ALA A 379 3.86 -19.98 -18.99
N ARG A 380 2.83 -19.49 -19.69
CA ARG A 380 2.97 -19.03 -21.08
C ARG A 380 3.88 -17.80 -21.08
N VAL A 381 4.98 -17.88 -21.78
CA VAL A 381 6.02 -16.84 -21.81
C VAL A 381 5.95 -15.99 -23.06
N CYS A 382 5.40 -16.52 -24.16
CA CYS A 382 5.25 -15.77 -25.40
C CYS A 382 3.88 -16.01 -26.05
N ASP A 383 3.40 -15.00 -26.76
CA ASP A 383 2.31 -15.06 -27.72
C ASP A 383 2.74 -14.30 -28.99
N ASN A 384 1.98 -14.46 -30.08
CA ASN A 384 2.33 -13.81 -31.36
C ASN A 384 1.85 -12.33 -31.41
N GLU A 385 1.18 -11.85 -30.39
CA GLU A 385 0.52 -10.53 -30.40
C GLU A 385 1.17 -9.52 -29.44
N LEU A 386 1.33 -9.85 -28.16
CA LEU A 386 1.81 -8.93 -27.13
C LEU A 386 3.20 -9.28 -26.58
N LEU A 387 3.50 -10.60 -26.46
CA LEU A 387 4.78 -11.09 -25.97
C LEU A 387 5.57 -11.76 -27.08
N ARG A 388 5.87 -11.01 -28.14
CA ARG A 388 6.61 -11.51 -29.28
C ARG A 388 8.04 -11.85 -28.91
N CYS A 389 8.50 -13.00 -29.39
CA CYS A 389 9.91 -13.33 -29.34
C CYS A 389 10.71 -12.34 -30.20
N GLN A 390 11.74 -11.76 -29.60
CA GLN A 390 12.60 -10.75 -30.23
C GLN A 390 13.71 -11.41 -31.07
N ASN A 391 14.41 -10.63 -31.86
CA ASN A 391 15.62 -11.04 -32.59
C ASN A 391 15.47 -12.32 -33.41
N GLY A 392 14.33 -12.49 -34.06
CA GLY A 392 14.06 -13.63 -34.92
C GLY A 392 13.74 -14.93 -34.18
N GLY A 393 13.47 -14.86 -32.87
CA GLY A 393 12.98 -16.00 -32.11
C GLY A 393 11.55 -16.38 -32.47
N VAL A 394 11.19 -17.64 -32.33
CA VAL A 394 9.86 -18.21 -32.65
C VAL A 394 9.18 -18.65 -31.34
N CYS A 395 7.93 -18.23 -31.15
CA CYS A 395 7.12 -18.67 -30.02
C CYS A 395 6.63 -20.09 -30.20
N LEU A 396 7.08 -21.03 -29.35
CA LEU A 396 6.65 -22.42 -29.38
C LEU A 396 5.48 -22.67 -28.44
N ASN A 397 4.31 -22.96 -29.02
CA ASN A 397 3.09 -23.34 -28.27
C ASN A 397 2.68 -22.31 -27.17
N ASN A 398 2.99 -21.06 -27.36
CA ASN A 398 2.77 -19.99 -26.37
C ASN A 398 3.43 -20.25 -25.00
N LEU A 399 4.41 -21.15 -24.92
CA LEU A 399 5.08 -21.54 -23.68
C LEU A 399 6.47 -20.94 -23.53
N ARG A 400 7.21 -20.83 -24.62
CA ARG A 400 8.58 -20.30 -24.60
C ARG A 400 9.01 -19.83 -26.00
N CYS A 401 9.92 -18.87 -26.02
CA CYS A 401 10.61 -18.50 -27.23
C CYS A 401 11.74 -19.49 -27.55
N GLN A 402 11.78 -19.94 -28.78
CA GLN A 402 12.96 -20.59 -29.37
C GLN A 402 13.82 -19.47 -29.96
N CYS A 403 14.90 -19.16 -29.31
CA CYS A 403 15.80 -18.12 -29.75
C CYS A 403 16.74 -18.60 -30.84
N THR A 404 17.14 -17.68 -31.71
CA THR A 404 18.25 -17.91 -32.65
C THR A 404 19.56 -18.13 -31.86
N PRO A 405 20.58 -18.80 -32.45
CA PRO A 405 21.82 -19.13 -31.71
C PRO A 405 22.54 -17.92 -31.11
N ALA A 406 22.37 -16.74 -31.69
CA ALA A 406 23.01 -15.51 -31.24
C ALA A 406 22.32 -14.83 -30.06
N TYR A 407 21.14 -15.32 -29.64
CA TYR A 407 20.33 -14.66 -28.60
C TYR A 407 19.85 -15.64 -27.53
N THR A 408 19.59 -15.11 -26.35
CA THR A 408 19.08 -15.83 -25.18
C THR A 408 18.11 -14.92 -24.40
N GLY A 409 17.51 -15.45 -23.34
CA GLY A 409 16.51 -14.75 -22.55
C GLY A 409 15.12 -15.31 -22.73
N LEU A 410 14.17 -14.81 -21.96
CA LEU A 410 12.80 -15.31 -21.94
C LEU A 410 12.07 -15.04 -23.26
N LEU A 411 12.34 -13.88 -23.85
CA LEU A 411 11.82 -13.42 -25.14
C LEU A 411 12.92 -13.23 -26.19
N CYS A 412 14.09 -13.85 -26.00
CA CYS A 412 15.27 -13.72 -26.87
C CYS A 412 15.83 -12.28 -26.92
N GLU A 413 15.68 -11.55 -25.84
CA GLU A 413 16.06 -10.15 -25.72
C GLU A 413 17.55 -9.91 -25.47
N LYS A 414 18.31 -10.95 -25.06
CA LYS A 414 19.74 -10.85 -24.70
C LYS A 414 20.64 -11.49 -25.72
N PRO A 415 21.70 -10.83 -26.19
CA PRO A 415 22.69 -11.49 -27.02
C PRO A 415 23.44 -12.57 -26.22
N ARG A 416 23.72 -13.72 -26.86
CA ARG A 416 24.51 -14.80 -26.28
C ARG A 416 25.99 -14.50 -26.52
N CYS A 417 26.75 -14.31 -25.46
CA CYS A 417 28.19 -14.18 -25.54
C CYS A 417 28.85 -15.55 -25.48
N GLU A 418 29.46 -16.00 -26.59
CA GLU A 418 30.31 -17.19 -26.64
C GLU A 418 31.77 -16.75 -26.58
N SER A 419 32.30 -16.44 -25.39
CA SER A 419 33.73 -16.56 -25.07
C SER A 419 34.03 -16.02 -23.68
N GLU A 420 34.97 -16.65 -23.02
CA GLU A 420 35.60 -16.24 -21.75
C GLU A 420 36.46 -14.97 -21.85
N LEU A 421 36.43 -14.23 -22.95
CA LEU A 421 37.12 -12.94 -23.15
C LEU A 421 36.12 -11.90 -23.61
N GLY A 422 35.65 -11.07 -22.68
CA GLY A 422 34.62 -10.06 -22.78
C GLY A 422 34.69 -9.12 -23.99
N SER A 423 33.92 -9.41 -25.02
CA SER A 423 33.46 -8.42 -25.99
C SER A 423 32.19 -8.91 -26.67
N CYS A 424 31.03 -8.44 -26.21
CA CYS A 424 29.77 -8.61 -26.90
C CYS A 424 29.62 -7.48 -27.93
N GLY A 425 30.16 -7.66 -29.14
CA GLY A 425 29.95 -6.79 -30.28
C GLY A 425 28.70 -7.18 -31.05
N GLY A 426 27.51 -6.67 -30.74
CA GLY A 426 26.35 -6.73 -31.61
C GLY A 426 26.44 -5.63 -32.69
N PRO A 427 26.00 -5.86 -33.94
CA PRO A 427 25.90 -4.80 -34.93
C PRO A 427 24.72 -3.90 -34.58
N ASN A 428 24.96 -2.81 -33.90
CA ASN A 428 24.14 -1.64 -33.60
C ASN A 428 24.16 -1.24 -32.11
N SER A 429 25.32 -1.28 -31.46
CA SER A 429 25.58 -0.36 -30.40
C SER A 429 26.15 0.93 -31.02
N GLY A 430 25.26 1.85 -31.40
CA GLY A 430 25.67 3.22 -31.61
C GLY A 430 26.32 3.71 -30.32
N GLN A 431 27.64 3.66 -30.29
CA GLN A 431 28.40 4.43 -29.32
C GLN A 431 28.00 5.89 -29.56
N ALA A 432 27.20 6.44 -28.68
CA ALA A 432 27.19 7.88 -28.50
C ALA A 432 28.58 8.22 -28.01
N ALA A 433 29.48 8.48 -28.97
CA ALA A 433 30.75 9.12 -28.73
C ALA A 433 30.39 10.45 -28.08
N LEU A 434 30.68 10.58 -26.80
CA LEU A 434 30.79 11.87 -26.15
C LEU A 434 31.90 12.62 -26.91
N SER A 435 31.50 13.46 -27.86
CA SER A 435 32.41 14.40 -28.49
C SER A 435 33.02 15.26 -27.38
N PRO A 436 34.35 15.42 -27.32
CA PRO A 436 34.97 16.26 -26.31
C PRO A 436 34.42 17.68 -26.50
N ILE A 437 33.83 18.24 -25.45
CA ILE A 437 33.37 19.62 -25.39
C ILE A 437 34.61 20.46 -25.73
N SER A 438 34.54 21.19 -26.83
CA SER A 438 35.66 22.01 -27.28
C SER A 438 36.01 23.05 -26.20
N LEU A 439 37.30 23.27 -25.99
CA LEU A 439 37.83 24.22 -24.98
C LEU A 439 37.09 25.58 -24.96
N PRO A 440 36.62 26.15 -26.09
CA PRO A 440 35.90 27.43 -26.10
C PRO A 440 34.52 27.37 -25.45
N THR A 441 33.82 26.23 -25.49
CA THR A 441 32.51 26.08 -24.82
C THR A 441 32.62 25.99 -23.31
N LEU A 442 33.70 25.38 -22.81
CA LEU A 442 33.99 25.34 -21.37
C LEU A 442 34.34 26.72 -20.81
N LEU A 443 35.07 27.53 -21.61
CA LEU A 443 35.44 28.90 -21.24
C LEU A 443 34.22 29.83 -21.18
N LEU A 444 33.27 29.68 -22.09
CA LEU A 444 32.02 30.45 -22.09
C LEU A 444 31.10 30.10 -20.90
N LEU A 445 31.07 28.85 -20.48
CA LEU A 445 30.32 28.44 -19.31
C LEU A 445 30.97 28.96 -18.01
N LEU A 446 32.29 28.96 -17.92
CA LEU A 446 33.00 29.50 -16.76
C LEU A 446 32.90 31.04 -16.67
N LEU A 447 32.93 31.75 -17.80
CA LEU A 447 32.73 33.22 -17.86
C LEU A 447 31.28 33.59 -17.49
N GLY A 448 30.29 32.80 -17.93
CA GLY A 448 28.88 32.97 -17.52
C GLY A 448 28.68 32.79 -16.02
N TRP A 449 29.40 31.84 -15.41
CA TRP A 449 29.32 31.56 -13.97
C TRP A 449 30.00 32.66 -13.12
N MET A 450 31.09 33.25 -13.62
CA MET A 450 31.75 34.40 -12.95
C MET A 450 30.92 35.67 -13.01
N LEU A 451 30.22 35.92 -14.13
CA LEU A 451 29.35 37.09 -14.25
C LEU A 451 28.10 37.01 -13.39
N LEU A 452 27.60 35.80 -13.11
CA LEU A 452 26.49 35.59 -12.19
C LEU A 452 26.86 35.73 -10.70
N ARG A 453 28.14 35.53 -10.34
CA ARG A 453 28.64 35.73 -8.95
C ARG A 453 29.10 37.16 -8.64
N GLY A 454 29.28 38.02 -9.66
CA GLY A 454 29.74 39.38 -9.49
C GLY A 454 28.70 40.41 -8.96
N PHE A 455 27.43 40.00 -8.82
CA PHE A 455 26.35 40.91 -8.40
C PHE A 455 25.85 40.74 -6.97
N SER A 456 26.58 40.04 -6.10
CA SER A 456 26.11 39.74 -4.73
C SER A 456 26.94 40.47 -3.64
N TYR A 457 27.66 41.50 -3.92
CA TYR A 457 28.36 42.28 -2.89
C TYR A 457 28.11 43.78 -3.08
N TRP A 458 26.99 44.28 -2.56
CA TRP A 458 26.86 45.66 -2.15
C TRP A 458 26.08 45.70 -0.82
N PRO A 459 26.68 46.27 0.26
CA PRO A 459 26.01 46.41 1.54
C PRO A 459 25.09 47.63 1.50
N TRP A 460 23.88 47.46 2.04
CA TRP A 460 22.98 48.57 2.31
C TRP A 460 23.43 49.29 3.60
N PRO A 461 23.47 50.63 3.58
CA PRO A 461 23.71 51.36 4.84
C PRO A 461 22.43 51.42 5.66
N THR A 462 22.59 51.12 6.97
CA THR A 462 21.66 51.41 8.03
C THR A 462 21.40 52.90 8.14
N LEU A 463 20.14 53.33 8.18
CA LEU A 463 19.71 54.60 8.73
C LEU A 463 18.33 54.46 9.36
N LEU A 464 18.31 54.62 10.72
CA LEU A 464 17.23 54.98 11.65
C LEU A 464 16.00 54.05 11.74
#